data_29d6d1a39fa62f85544b718b83fba003
#
_entry.id   29d6d1a39fa62f85544b718b83fba003
#
_cell.length_a   1.000
_cell.length_b   1.000
_cell.length_c   1.000
_cell.angle_alpha   90.00
_cell.angle_beta   90.00
_cell.angle_gamma   90.00
#
_symmetry.space_group_name_H-M   'P 1'
#
loop_
_entity.id
_entity.type
_entity.pdbx_description
1 polymer ?
#
loop_
_entity_poly.entity_id
_entity_poly.type
_entity_poly.pdbx_seq_one_letter_code
_entity_poly.pdbx_strand_id
1 'polypeptide(L)'
;MNINGLGLDLQSFFQEYSSQSLMNLNLFLERKPMNSQKSWSSLIWLVSTFCLLAFTSLSAATLKVGLVTDVGRVNDRSFNQSAWEGVQEAKKQLGLNDRHVKYIETQDAKDYADNLAQFIDAEYNVIVTVGFALGDATVKAAKENPDTLFIGVDQFQGEAIPNLAGLIFHEDQSGFLAGVLAAGMSKSGTIAAVLGTDLIPPVVAFNEGYISGAKSVNPKIKVLSTYHPGELSQAFVDPEWGAATAKQAIDQGADVIFGAGGLTGNGALQEVATQSGVYCIGVDSDQWNTVPAARPCLISSAMKLITPAVADLISKAQSGSFKGGNVFGAAGLAPFHDFENDIPKPLKDLLVATKAGLDSGIIKTGYGN
;
A
#
# COMPACT_ATOMS: atom_id res chain seq x y z
N MET A 1 -2.77 43.69 -4.37
CA MET A 1 -1.41 43.73 -4.91
C MET A 1 -1.34 42.75 -6.09
N ASN A 2 -1.22 43.26 -7.29
CA ASN A 2 -1.29 42.52 -8.56
C ASN A 2 0.02 41.75 -8.79
N ILE A 3 -0.06 40.49 -9.14
CA ILE A 3 1.08 39.73 -9.69
C ILE A 3 0.62 39.14 -11.04
N ASN A 4 0.70 39.99 -12.07
CA ASN A 4 0.77 39.57 -13.46
C ASN A 4 2.24 39.74 -13.90
N GLY A 5 2.84 38.69 -14.43
CA GLY A 5 4.12 38.78 -15.10
C GLY A 5 4.97 37.54 -15.01
N LEU A 6 4.71 36.55 -15.88
CA LEU A 6 5.70 35.67 -16.50
C LEU A 6 4.97 34.79 -17.53
N GLY A 7 4.56 35.47 -18.62
CA GLY A 7 4.11 34.82 -19.85
C GLY A 7 5.32 34.41 -20.67
N LEU A 8 5.67 33.13 -20.66
CA LEU A 8 6.56 32.53 -21.65
C LEU A 8 5.70 32.19 -22.87
N ASP A 9 5.84 33.00 -23.92
CA ASP A 9 5.19 32.82 -25.22
C ASP A 9 5.80 31.60 -25.95
N LEU A 10 5.15 30.45 -25.77
CA LEU A 10 5.52 29.20 -26.46
C LEU A 10 5.32 29.23 -27.96
N GLN A 11 4.58 30.22 -28.53
CA GLN A 11 4.39 30.35 -29.97
C GLN A 11 5.62 30.95 -30.66
N SER A 12 6.37 31.83 -30.00
CA SER A 12 7.58 32.39 -30.56
C SER A 12 8.73 31.38 -30.64
N PHE A 13 8.79 30.42 -29.71
CA PHE A 13 9.81 29.36 -29.69
C PHE A 13 9.66 28.35 -30.84
N PHE A 14 8.43 28.03 -31.22
CA PHE A 14 8.17 27.11 -32.35
C PHE A 14 8.36 27.76 -33.73
N GLN A 15 8.21 29.05 -33.83
CA GLN A 15 8.36 29.77 -35.12
C GLN A 15 9.82 29.97 -35.52
N GLU A 16 10.72 30.10 -34.54
CA GLU A 16 12.16 30.27 -34.77
C GLU A 16 12.85 28.94 -35.17
N TYR A 17 12.36 27.80 -34.62
CA TYR A 17 12.90 26.46 -34.97
C TYR A 17 12.45 25.98 -36.36
N SER A 18 11.29 26.40 -36.87
CA SER A 18 10.81 26.02 -38.18
C SER A 18 11.49 26.80 -39.34
N SER A 19 11.93 28.03 -39.09
CA SER A 19 12.61 28.85 -40.10
C SER A 19 14.06 28.42 -40.34
N GLN A 20 14.78 27.96 -39.32
CA GLN A 20 16.16 27.47 -39.48
C GLN A 20 16.22 26.10 -40.19
N SER A 21 15.21 25.24 -40.01
CA SER A 21 15.16 23.93 -40.68
C SER A 21 14.82 24.06 -42.16
N LEU A 22 14.02 25.05 -42.54
CA LEU A 22 13.68 25.32 -43.95
C LEU A 22 14.80 26.04 -44.73
N MET A 23 15.61 26.85 -44.05
CA MET A 23 16.74 27.53 -44.68
C MET A 23 17.91 26.57 -44.98
N ASN A 24 18.09 25.53 -44.20
CA ASN A 24 19.12 24.51 -44.47
C ASN A 24 18.68 23.52 -45.58
N LEU A 25 17.38 23.37 -45.84
CA LEU A 25 16.91 22.49 -46.92
C LEU A 25 17.02 23.15 -48.29
N ASN A 26 16.92 24.48 -48.38
CA ASN A 26 17.05 25.23 -49.67
C ASN A 26 18.53 25.37 -50.14
N LEU A 27 19.49 25.35 -49.21
CA LEU A 27 20.92 25.39 -49.57
C LEU A 27 21.47 24.05 -50.15
N PHE A 28 20.71 22.97 -50.03
CA PHE A 28 21.10 21.68 -50.59
C PHE A 28 20.54 21.38 -51.97
N LEU A 29 19.61 22.23 -52.48
CA LEU A 29 18.91 22.04 -53.77
C LEU A 29 19.51 22.82 -54.93
N GLU A 30 20.52 23.70 -54.71
CA GLU A 30 21.21 24.45 -55.77
C GLU A 30 22.58 23.92 -56.11
N ARG A 31 22.74 22.65 -56.56
CA ARG A 31 23.94 22.19 -57.28
C ARG A 31 23.59 21.25 -58.44
N LYS A 32 23.60 21.86 -59.64
CA LYS A 32 23.85 21.29 -60.99
C LYS A 32 23.18 19.96 -61.43
N PRO A 33 22.63 19.89 -62.63
CA PRO A 33 22.06 18.67 -63.18
C PRO A 33 23.14 17.66 -63.50
N MET A 34 23.07 16.48 -62.92
CA MET A 34 23.84 15.30 -63.31
C MET A 34 22.93 14.34 -64.06
N ASN A 35 23.24 14.17 -65.31
CA ASN A 35 22.57 13.29 -66.28
C ASN A 35 22.86 11.82 -65.91
N SER A 36 21.95 11.10 -65.29
CA SER A 36 21.81 9.64 -65.46
C SER A 36 20.54 9.13 -64.76
N GLN A 37 19.57 8.70 -65.56
CA GLN A 37 18.28 8.14 -65.10
C GLN A 37 18.38 6.75 -64.40
N LYS A 38 19.57 6.26 -64.07
CA LYS A 38 19.74 4.91 -63.47
C LYS A 38 20.11 4.88 -61.99
N SER A 39 20.26 6.04 -61.34
CA SER A 39 20.72 6.08 -59.93
C SER A 39 19.61 6.32 -58.88
N TRP A 40 18.44 6.80 -59.27
CA TRP A 40 17.38 7.22 -58.33
C TRP A 40 16.54 6.05 -57.78
N SER A 41 16.36 4.99 -58.57
CA SER A 41 15.64 3.80 -58.10
C SER A 41 16.38 3.04 -56.97
N SER A 42 17.72 3.01 -57.01
CA SER A 42 18.51 2.34 -55.97
C SER A 42 18.56 3.11 -54.64
N LEU A 43 18.50 4.46 -54.68
CA LEU A 43 18.51 5.27 -53.44
C LEU A 43 17.14 5.28 -52.73
N ILE A 44 16.04 5.27 -53.48
CA ILE A 44 14.69 5.16 -52.91
C ILE A 44 14.47 3.78 -52.28
N TRP A 45 15.00 2.71 -52.85
CA TRP A 45 14.94 1.38 -52.28
C TRP A 45 15.77 1.25 -50.99
N LEU A 46 16.93 1.87 -50.89
CA LEU A 46 17.78 1.86 -49.72
C LEU A 46 17.16 2.68 -48.55
N VAL A 47 16.56 3.81 -48.83
CA VAL A 47 15.89 4.65 -47.79
C VAL A 47 14.57 4.01 -47.31
N SER A 48 13.78 3.41 -48.22
CA SER A 48 12.56 2.69 -47.83
C SER A 48 12.86 1.40 -47.04
N THR A 49 13.94 0.68 -47.35
CA THR A 49 14.34 -0.52 -46.61
C THR A 49 14.92 -0.19 -45.24
N PHE A 50 15.59 0.97 -45.09
CA PHE A 50 16.09 1.45 -43.81
C PHE A 50 14.97 1.99 -42.90
N CYS A 51 13.94 2.63 -43.46
CA CYS A 51 12.75 3.03 -42.69
C CYS A 51 11.85 1.84 -42.30
N LEU A 52 11.80 0.76 -43.07
CA LEU A 52 11.05 -0.44 -42.69
C LEU A 52 11.75 -1.28 -41.63
N LEU A 53 13.06 -1.16 -41.46
CA LEU A 53 13.82 -1.86 -40.40
C LEU A 53 13.83 -1.09 -39.06
N ALA A 54 13.41 0.19 -39.04
CA ALA A 54 13.34 0.98 -37.81
C ALA A 54 12.04 0.78 -37.01
N PHE A 55 11.05 0.09 -37.55
CA PHE A 55 9.87 -0.36 -36.83
C PHE A 55 9.98 -1.81 -36.36
N THR A 56 11.15 -2.24 -35.87
CA THR A 56 11.14 -3.34 -34.90
C THR A 56 10.41 -2.76 -33.69
N SER A 57 9.14 -3.08 -33.55
CA SER A 57 8.40 -2.90 -32.32
C SER A 57 9.27 -3.50 -31.24
N LEU A 58 9.92 -2.64 -30.44
CA LEU A 58 10.48 -3.05 -29.16
C LEU A 58 9.25 -3.54 -28.39
N SER A 59 8.97 -4.85 -28.50
CA SER A 59 7.94 -5.47 -27.69
C SER A 59 8.39 -5.19 -26.27
N ALA A 60 7.78 -4.20 -25.62
CA ALA A 60 8.03 -3.97 -24.22
C ALA A 60 7.85 -5.31 -23.55
N ALA A 61 8.90 -5.81 -22.90
CA ALA A 61 8.83 -7.07 -22.19
C ALA A 61 7.61 -7.03 -21.29
N THR A 62 6.74 -8.05 -21.41
CA THR A 62 5.50 -8.07 -20.65
C THR A 62 5.85 -8.12 -19.18
N LEU A 63 5.40 -7.12 -18.41
CA LEU A 63 5.67 -7.04 -16.97
C LEU A 63 5.15 -8.31 -16.28
N LYS A 64 6.02 -8.96 -15.52
CA LYS A 64 5.67 -10.07 -14.62
C LYS A 64 5.73 -9.55 -13.18
N VAL A 65 4.66 -9.79 -12.42
CA VAL A 65 4.53 -9.35 -11.02
C VAL A 65 4.32 -10.56 -10.13
N GLY A 66 5.23 -10.78 -9.19
CA GLY A 66 5.12 -11.76 -8.13
C GLY A 66 4.74 -11.12 -6.81
N LEU A 67 4.04 -11.87 -5.93
CA LEU A 67 3.82 -11.48 -4.55
C LEU A 67 4.23 -12.63 -3.63
N VAL A 68 5.00 -12.33 -2.59
CA VAL A 68 5.34 -13.29 -1.50
C VAL A 68 4.77 -12.73 -0.21
N THR A 69 3.94 -13.53 0.49
CA THR A 69 3.45 -13.15 1.80
C THR A 69 4.48 -13.47 2.88
N ASP A 70 4.43 -12.77 4.00
CA ASP A 70 4.97 -13.23 5.26
C ASP A 70 4.27 -14.55 5.69
N VAL A 71 4.61 -15.11 6.84
CA VAL A 71 3.86 -16.26 7.34
C VAL A 71 2.39 -15.88 7.51
N GLY A 72 1.55 -16.40 6.62
CA GLY A 72 0.13 -16.06 6.54
C GLY A 72 -0.46 -16.37 5.17
N ARG A 73 -1.74 -16.08 5.03
CA ARG A 73 -2.50 -16.37 3.82
C ARG A 73 -2.84 -15.09 3.06
N VAL A 74 -2.86 -15.19 1.73
CA VAL A 74 -3.26 -14.08 0.86
C VAL A 74 -4.72 -13.65 1.06
N ASN A 75 -5.57 -14.53 1.55
CA ASN A 75 -6.99 -14.27 1.81
C ASN A 75 -7.31 -14.01 3.30
N ASP A 76 -6.40 -13.34 4.01
CA ASP A 76 -6.56 -12.98 5.43
C ASP A 76 -7.65 -11.92 5.70
N ARG A 77 -8.28 -11.41 4.65
CA ARG A 77 -9.31 -10.36 4.68
C ARG A 77 -8.85 -9.04 5.30
N SER A 78 -7.54 -8.80 5.30
CA SER A 78 -6.87 -7.66 5.91
C SER A 78 -5.59 -7.32 5.12
N PHE A 79 -4.42 -7.49 5.72
CA PHE A 79 -3.12 -7.03 5.29
C PHE A 79 -2.64 -7.67 3.97
N ASN A 80 -2.51 -9.02 3.94
CA ASN A 80 -2.02 -9.72 2.75
C ASN A 80 -3.02 -9.62 1.58
N GLN A 81 -4.31 -9.71 1.88
CA GLN A 81 -5.36 -9.54 0.87
C GLN A 81 -5.27 -8.16 0.22
N SER A 82 -5.09 -7.09 1.02
CA SER A 82 -4.98 -5.72 0.50
C SER A 82 -3.78 -5.55 -0.44
N ALA A 83 -2.64 -6.16 -0.13
CA ALA A 83 -1.48 -6.14 -1.01
C ALA A 83 -1.73 -6.90 -2.31
N TRP A 84 -2.37 -8.08 -2.23
CA TRP A 84 -2.74 -8.85 -3.41
C TRP A 84 -3.78 -8.13 -4.27
N GLU A 85 -4.77 -7.48 -3.67
CA GLU A 85 -5.74 -6.65 -4.39
C GLU A 85 -5.04 -5.50 -5.14
N GLY A 86 -3.99 -4.91 -4.56
CA GLY A 86 -3.16 -3.92 -5.24
C GLY A 86 -2.45 -4.48 -6.48
N VAL A 87 -1.94 -5.70 -6.40
CA VAL A 87 -1.38 -6.40 -7.57
C VAL A 87 -2.47 -6.68 -8.63
N GLN A 88 -3.68 -7.10 -8.22
CA GLN A 88 -4.79 -7.32 -9.14
C GLN A 88 -5.30 -6.02 -9.78
N GLU A 89 -5.31 -4.93 -9.03
CA GLU A 89 -5.65 -3.60 -9.54
C GLU A 89 -4.64 -3.16 -10.61
N ALA A 90 -3.34 -3.24 -10.32
CA ALA A 90 -2.28 -2.96 -11.30
C ALA A 90 -2.40 -3.87 -12.54
N LYS A 91 -2.66 -5.16 -12.35
CA LYS A 91 -2.89 -6.10 -13.45
C LYS A 91 -4.02 -5.62 -14.37
N LYS A 92 -5.14 -5.18 -13.80
CA LYS A 92 -6.30 -4.68 -14.55
C LYS A 92 -5.96 -3.37 -15.27
N GLN A 93 -5.32 -2.43 -14.59
CA GLN A 93 -4.92 -1.12 -15.13
C GLN A 93 -3.92 -1.25 -16.30
N LEU A 94 -2.97 -2.17 -16.18
CA LEU A 94 -1.89 -2.39 -17.15
C LEU A 94 -2.21 -3.46 -18.19
N GLY A 95 -3.36 -4.12 -18.11
CA GLY A 95 -3.76 -5.19 -19.02
C GLY A 95 -2.86 -6.43 -18.98
N LEU A 96 -2.31 -6.76 -17.79
CA LEU A 96 -1.41 -7.91 -17.63
C LEU A 96 -2.17 -9.23 -17.71
N ASN A 97 -1.52 -10.27 -18.25
CA ASN A 97 -2.09 -11.60 -18.34
C ASN A 97 -1.97 -12.35 -17.01
N ASP A 98 -2.96 -13.22 -16.68
CA ASP A 98 -2.98 -14.04 -15.45
C ASP A 98 -1.72 -14.89 -15.26
N ARG A 99 -1.11 -15.37 -16.35
CA ARG A 99 0.13 -16.15 -16.27
C ARG A 99 1.34 -15.35 -15.78
N HIS A 100 1.28 -14.03 -15.86
CA HIS A 100 2.37 -13.12 -15.47
C HIS A 100 2.17 -12.52 -14.08
N VAL A 101 1.07 -12.89 -13.40
CA VAL A 101 0.76 -12.39 -12.05
C VAL A 101 0.51 -13.59 -11.15
N LYS A 102 1.38 -13.80 -10.17
CA LYS A 102 1.38 -14.96 -9.27
C LYS A 102 1.63 -14.53 -7.84
N TYR A 103 1.26 -15.38 -6.89
CA TYR A 103 1.68 -15.24 -5.50
C TYR A 103 2.21 -16.56 -4.93
N ILE A 104 2.99 -16.45 -3.87
CA ILE A 104 3.44 -17.56 -3.02
C ILE A 104 3.09 -17.20 -1.59
N GLU A 105 2.37 -18.11 -0.91
CA GLU A 105 2.10 -18.02 0.53
C GLU A 105 3.23 -18.72 1.29
N THR A 106 3.91 -17.98 2.18
CA THR A 106 4.97 -18.54 3.00
C THR A 106 4.36 -19.31 4.18
N GLN A 107 4.80 -20.52 4.40
CA GLN A 107 4.35 -21.38 5.52
C GLN A 107 5.30 -21.28 6.73
N ASP A 108 6.58 -21.07 6.48
CA ASP A 108 7.62 -20.99 7.51
C ASP A 108 8.61 -19.89 7.10
N ALA A 109 9.07 -19.08 8.06
CA ALA A 109 9.99 -17.97 7.79
C ALA A 109 11.33 -18.42 7.17
N LYS A 110 11.76 -19.66 7.39
CA LYS A 110 12.95 -20.23 6.74
C LYS A 110 12.83 -20.29 5.21
N ASP A 111 11.60 -20.31 4.66
CA ASP A 111 11.33 -20.45 3.23
C ASP A 111 11.34 -19.11 2.49
N TYR A 112 11.54 -17.96 3.18
CA TYR A 112 11.50 -16.62 2.56
C TYR A 112 12.46 -16.49 1.37
N ALA A 113 13.73 -16.90 1.55
CA ALA A 113 14.73 -16.78 0.49
C ALA A 113 14.38 -17.66 -0.73
N ASP A 114 13.93 -18.89 -0.49
CA ASP A 114 13.55 -19.82 -1.54
C ASP A 114 12.30 -19.37 -2.30
N ASN A 115 11.32 -18.76 -1.59
CA ASN A 115 10.13 -18.21 -2.20
C ASN A 115 10.44 -17.01 -3.10
N LEU A 116 11.37 -16.14 -2.70
CA LEU A 116 11.85 -15.03 -3.52
C LEU A 116 12.62 -15.54 -4.75
N ALA A 117 13.52 -16.52 -4.55
CA ALA A 117 14.32 -17.12 -5.61
C ALA A 117 13.44 -17.70 -6.73
N GLN A 118 12.31 -18.34 -6.41
CA GLN A 118 11.38 -18.87 -7.41
C GLN A 118 10.89 -17.80 -8.41
N PHE A 119 10.62 -16.57 -7.94
CA PHE A 119 10.21 -15.47 -8.82
C PHE A 119 11.40 -14.89 -9.59
N ILE A 120 12.56 -14.76 -8.94
CA ILE A 120 13.79 -14.24 -9.55
C ILE A 120 14.22 -15.16 -10.68
N ASP A 121 14.32 -16.48 -10.44
CA ASP A 121 14.69 -17.51 -11.42
C ASP A 121 13.69 -17.59 -12.60
N ALA A 122 12.42 -17.28 -12.34
CA ALA A 122 11.39 -17.19 -13.37
C ALA A 122 11.33 -15.82 -14.07
N GLU A 123 12.33 -14.95 -13.85
CA GLU A 123 12.49 -13.63 -14.46
C GLU A 123 11.28 -12.72 -14.25
N TYR A 124 10.77 -12.64 -13.00
CA TYR A 124 9.78 -11.65 -12.63
C TYR A 124 10.42 -10.27 -12.49
N ASN A 125 9.77 -9.26 -13.08
CA ASN A 125 10.31 -7.89 -13.11
C ASN A 125 10.05 -7.13 -11.82
N VAL A 126 8.91 -7.43 -11.16
CA VAL A 126 8.48 -6.82 -9.88
C VAL A 126 8.11 -7.91 -8.92
N ILE A 127 8.64 -7.86 -7.71
CA ILE A 127 8.29 -8.76 -6.61
C ILE A 127 7.78 -7.92 -5.44
N VAL A 128 6.52 -8.10 -5.08
CA VAL A 128 5.91 -7.50 -3.89
C VAL A 128 6.14 -8.45 -2.73
N THR A 129 6.80 -7.99 -1.70
CA THR A 129 7.09 -8.74 -0.47
C THR A 129 6.28 -8.15 0.67
N VAL A 130 5.40 -8.94 1.30
CA VAL A 130 4.37 -8.44 2.20
C VAL A 130 4.68 -8.86 3.62
N GLY A 131 5.01 -7.90 4.48
CA GLY A 131 5.22 -8.10 5.90
C GLY A 131 6.63 -7.75 6.38
N PHE A 132 6.70 -7.25 7.63
CA PHE A 132 7.93 -6.79 8.28
C PHE A 132 9.00 -7.89 8.37
N ALA A 133 8.60 -9.11 8.77
CA ALA A 133 9.56 -10.20 8.99
C ALA A 133 10.25 -10.68 7.71
N LEU A 134 9.67 -10.43 6.53
CA LEU A 134 10.27 -10.72 5.24
C LEU A 134 11.35 -9.70 4.83
N GLY A 135 11.48 -8.58 5.56
CA GLY A 135 12.31 -7.43 5.19
C GLY A 135 13.78 -7.75 4.92
N ASP A 136 14.44 -8.50 5.80
CA ASP A 136 15.85 -8.86 5.64
C ASP A 136 16.10 -9.70 4.39
N ALA A 137 15.21 -10.66 4.11
CA ALA A 137 15.29 -11.49 2.91
C ALA A 137 15.07 -10.63 1.64
N THR A 138 14.13 -9.67 1.68
CA THR A 138 13.87 -8.72 0.60
C THR A 138 15.08 -7.84 0.31
N VAL A 139 15.69 -7.26 1.35
CA VAL A 139 16.90 -6.42 1.23
C VAL A 139 18.04 -7.21 0.60
N LYS A 140 18.26 -8.45 1.04
CA LYS A 140 19.29 -9.33 0.47
C LYS A 140 19.01 -9.61 -1.00
N ALA A 141 17.79 -10.06 -1.32
CA ALA A 141 17.39 -10.36 -2.69
C ALA A 141 17.53 -9.14 -3.62
N ALA A 142 17.13 -7.95 -3.17
CA ALA A 142 17.25 -6.71 -3.94
C ALA A 142 18.71 -6.35 -4.25
N LYS A 143 19.62 -6.48 -3.28
CA LYS A 143 21.05 -6.22 -3.48
C LYS A 143 21.70 -7.21 -4.45
N GLU A 144 21.30 -8.47 -4.42
CA GLU A 144 21.84 -9.54 -5.28
C GLU A 144 21.22 -9.51 -6.70
N ASN A 145 20.06 -8.86 -6.90
CA ASN A 145 19.31 -8.85 -8.17
C ASN A 145 18.93 -7.42 -8.58
N PRO A 146 19.88 -6.59 -9.02
CA PRO A 146 19.64 -5.16 -9.28
C PRO A 146 18.66 -4.88 -10.43
N ASP A 147 18.44 -5.84 -11.33
CA ASP A 147 17.52 -5.74 -12.46
C ASP A 147 16.06 -6.08 -12.10
N THR A 148 15.82 -6.67 -10.92
CA THR A 148 14.48 -6.95 -10.37
C THR A 148 14.07 -5.84 -9.41
N LEU A 149 12.84 -5.35 -9.56
CA LEU A 149 12.28 -4.33 -8.66
C LEU A 149 11.52 -4.99 -7.51
N PHE A 150 11.71 -4.48 -6.30
CA PHE A 150 11.04 -4.98 -5.11
C PHE A 150 10.17 -3.91 -4.47
N ILE A 151 8.99 -4.32 -3.99
CA ILE A 151 8.07 -3.49 -3.21
C ILE A 151 7.87 -4.18 -1.87
N GLY A 152 8.51 -3.67 -0.82
CA GLY A 152 8.45 -4.23 0.53
C GLY A 152 7.37 -3.54 1.35
N VAL A 153 6.23 -4.20 1.58
CA VAL A 153 5.12 -3.66 2.39
C VAL A 153 5.42 -3.85 3.88
N ASP A 154 5.35 -2.76 4.65
CA ASP A 154 5.79 -2.65 6.04
C ASP A 154 7.30 -2.90 6.25
N GLN A 155 8.12 -2.58 5.24
CA GLN A 155 9.56 -2.82 5.27
C GLN A 155 10.33 -1.50 5.18
N PHE A 156 10.58 -0.88 6.34
CA PHE A 156 11.40 0.32 6.44
C PHE A 156 12.86 0.03 6.06
N GLN A 157 13.45 0.92 5.27
CA GLN A 157 14.84 0.85 4.88
C GLN A 157 15.64 1.92 5.62
N GLY A 158 16.65 1.50 6.41
CA GLY A 158 17.61 2.41 7.02
C GLY A 158 18.55 3.06 5.99
N GLU A 159 18.80 2.35 4.87
CA GLU A 159 19.56 2.83 3.72
C GLU A 159 18.77 2.56 2.45
N ALA A 160 18.64 3.56 1.59
CA ALA A 160 17.89 3.43 0.35
C ALA A 160 18.60 2.49 -0.65
N ILE A 161 17.87 1.49 -1.14
CA ILE A 161 18.32 0.55 -2.17
C ILE A 161 17.59 0.91 -3.48
N PRO A 162 18.31 1.16 -4.60
CA PRO A 162 17.71 1.76 -5.80
C PRO A 162 16.54 0.97 -6.40
N ASN A 163 16.54 -0.35 -6.28
CA ASN A 163 15.52 -1.26 -6.82
C ASN A 163 14.55 -1.81 -5.74
N LEU A 164 14.53 -1.24 -4.54
CA LEU A 164 13.60 -1.61 -3.46
C LEU A 164 12.86 -0.39 -2.93
N ALA A 165 11.54 -0.36 -3.08
CA ALA A 165 10.66 0.59 -2.43
C ALA A 165 10.11 -0.02 -1.13
N GLY A 166 10.46 0.54 0.02
CA GLY A 166 9.86 0.20 1.31
C GLY A 166 8.56 0.98 1.48
N LEU A 167 7.42 0.34 1.27
CA LEU A 167 6.10 0.92 1.46
C LEU A 167 5.70 0.81 2.93
N ILE A 168 5.68 1.93 3.62
CA ILE A 168 5.41 2.04 5.06
C ILE A 168 4.24 2.98 5.31
N PHE A 169 3.64 2.88 6.48
CA PHE A 169 2.44 3.63 6.85
C PHE A 169 2.61 4.27 8.22
N HIS A 170 1.70 5.17 8.56
CA HIS A 170 1.56 5.74 9.89
C HIS A 170 0.46 4.97 10.65
N GLU A 171 0.76 3.74 11.06
CA GLU A 171 -0.14 2.88 11.82
C GLU A 171 -0.53 3.52 13.16
N ASP A 172 0.40 4.22 13.78
CA ASP A 172 0.18 5.00 15.00
C ASP A 172 -0.90 6.06 14.83
N GLN A 173 -0.99 6.71 13.64
CA GLN A 173 -2.03 7.70 13.36
C GLN A 173 -3.39 7.05 13.12
N SER A 174 -3.45 5.93 12.38
CA SER A 174 -4.71 5.18 12.20
C SER A 174 -5.20 4.60 13.53
N GLY A 175 -4.29 4.05 14.33
CA GLY A 175 -4.56 3.60 15.69
C GLY A 175 -5.08 4.72 16.57
N PHE A 176 -4.47 5.92 16.51
CA PHE A 176 -4.92 7.08 17.27
C PHE A 176 -6.36 7.48 16.93
N LEU A 177 -6.70 7.54 15.64
CA LEU A 177 -8.06 7.81 15.19
C LEU A 177 -9.06 6.75 15.67
N ALA A 178 -8.68 5.47 15.62
CA ALA A 178 -9.48 4.37 16.15
C ALA A 178 -9.69 4.51 17.67
N GLY A 179 -8.65 4.92 18.41
CA GLY A 179 -8.73 5.19 19.83
C GLY A 179 -9.67 6.35 20.18
N VAL A 180 -9.60 7.45 19.41
CA VAL A 180 -10.53 8.59 19.53
C VAL A 180 -11.98 8.12 19.30
N LEU A 181 -12.21 7.34 18.23
CA LEU A 181 -13.53 6.78 17.92
C LEU A 181 -14.01 5.87 19.05
N ALA A 182 -13.17 4.93 19.50
CA ALA A 182 -13.52 3.99 20.56
C ALA A 182 -13.88 4.69 21.86
N ALA A 183 -13.07 5.65 22.31
CA ALA A 183 -13.34 6.40 23.53
C ALA A 183 -14.60 7.27 23.44
N GLY A 184 -14.88 7.84 22.26
CA GLY A 184 -16.08 8.63 22.01
C GLY A 184 -17.38 7.80 21.96
N MET A 185 -17.28 6.51 21.62
CA MET A 185 -18.40 5.57 21.55
C MET A 185 -18.60 4.77 22.84
N SER A 186 -17.55 4.59 23.64
CA SER A 186 -17.60 3.81 24.87
C SER A 186 -18.51 4.45 25.92
N LYS A 187 -19.37 3.63 26.52
CA LYS A 187 -20.24 3.97 27.63
C LYS A 187 -19.72 3.44 28.95
N SER A 188 -19.00 2.33 28.93
CA SER A 188 -18.44 1.69 30.12
C SER A 188 -17.15 2.37 30.62
N GLY A 189 -16.46 3.14 29.76
CA GLY A 189 -15.14 3.67 30.02
C GLY A 189 -14.03 2.62 29.96
N THR A 190 -14.33 1.42 29.42
CA THR A 190 -13.37 0.35 29.20
C THR A 190 -13.45 -0.08 27.73
N ILE A 191 -12.31 -0.08 27.04
CA ILE A 191 -12.15 -0.53 25.65
C ILE A 191 -11.04 -1.56 25.58
N ALA A 192 -10.96 -2.31 24.47
CA ALA A 192 -9.91 -3.32 24.32
C ALA A 192 -9.27 -3.32 22.93
N ALA A 193 -8.10 -3.92 22.84
CA ALA A 193 -7.42 -4.25 21.60
C ALA A 193 -7.00 -5.72 21.64
N VAL A 194 -7.39 -6.49 20.61
CA VAL A 194 -6.94 -7.88 20.36
C VAL A 194 -5.99 -7.84 19.19
N LEU A 195 -4.74 -8.18 19.45
CA LEU A 195 -3.61 -7.85 18.59
C LEU A 195 -2.87 -9.11 18.16
N GLY A 196 -2.21 -9.03 17.01
CA GLY A 196 -1.26 -10.05 16.56
C GLY A 196 -0.13 -10.21 17.57
N THR A 197 1.08 -9.78 17.26
CA THR A 197 2.23 -9.92 18.17
C THR A 197 2.94 -8.58 18.37
N ASP A 198 3.56 -8.39 19.52
CA ASP A 198 4.44 -7.25 19.85
C ASP A 198 5.84 -7.35 19.21
N LEU A 199 6.15 -8.46 18.55
CA LEU A 199 7.38 -8.60 17.76
C LEU A 199 7.35 -7.81 16.44
N ILE A 200 6.18 -7.36 16.00
CA ILE A 200 5.97 -6.64 14.74
C ILE A 200 5.69 -5.17 15.02
N PRO A 201 6.65 -4.24 14.72
CA PRO A 201 6.52 -2.82 15.04
C PRO A 201 5.24 -2.14 14.53
N PRO A 202 4.72 -2.41 13.31
CA PRO A 202 3.42 -1.91 12.87
C PRO A 202 2.25 -2.24 13.80
N VAL A 203 2.22 -3.44 14.40
CA VAL A 203 1.16 -3.85 15.34
C VAL A 203 1.27 -3.07 16.65
N VAL A 204 2.51 -2.88 17.13
CA VAL A 204 2.78 -2.05 18.31
C VAL A 204 2.37 -0.60 18.05
N ALA A 205 2.69 -0.05 16.87
CA ALA A 205 2.31 1.31 16.48
C ALA A 205 0.79 1.51 16.48
N PHE A 206 0.01 0.58 15.93
CA PHE A 206 -1.46 0.61 16.03
C PHE A 206 -1.95 0.66 17.46
N ASN A 207 -1.41 -0.20 18.33
CA ASN A 207 -1.83 -0.26 19.73
C ASN A 207 -1.47 1.00 20.52
N GLU A 208 -0.23 1.49 20.38
CA GLU A 208 0.20 2.71 21.09
C GLU A 208 -0.59 3.93 20.60
N GLY A 209 -0.86 4.03 19.30
CA GLY A 209 -1.76 5.02 18.74
C GLY A 209 -3.17 4.91 19.33
N TYR A 210 -3.74 3.70 19.37
CA TYR A 210 -5.07 3.45 19.93
C TYR A 210 -5.18 3.89 21.38
N ILE A 211 -4.19 3.53 22.22
CA ILE A 211 -4.14 3.95 23.63
C ILE A 211 -4.05 5.47 23.75
N SER A 212 -3.15 6.09 22.97
CA SER A 212 -2.93 7.55 23.03
C SER A 212 -4.15 8.32 22.55
N GLY A 213 -4.78 7.90 21.45
CA GLY A 213 -6.01 8.47 20.91
C GLY A 213 -7.17 8.37 21.89
N ALA A 214 -7.36 7.20 22.50
CA ALA A 214 -8.40 7.01 23.50
C ALA A 214 -8.20 7.90 24.72
N LYS A 215 -6.99 7.99 25.24
CA LYS A 215 -6.64 8.84 26.38
C LYS A 215 -6.75 10.34 26.09
N SER A 216 -6.59 10.76 24.84
CA SER A 216 -6.79 12.15 24.43
C SER A 216 -8.23 12.61 24.60
N VAL A 217 -9.20 11.69 24.44
CA VAL A 217 -10.64 11.93 24.63
C VAL A 217 -11.04 11.74 26.10
N ASN A 218 -10.61 10.66 26.71
CA ASN A 218 -10.89 10.34 28.10
C ASN A 218 -9.62 9.87 28.84
N PRO A 219 -8.93 10.74 29.59
CA PRO A 219 -7.70 10.37 30.30
C PRO A 219 -7.85 9.23 31.31
N LYS A 220 -9.09 8.90 31.72
CA LYS A 220 -9.39 7.83 32.70
C LYS A 220 -9.85 6.55 32.03
N ILE A 221 -9.91 6.50 30.70
CA ILE A 221 -10.36 5.30 29.99
C ILE A 221 -9.44 4.13 30.28
N LYS A 222 -10.02 2.98 30.53
CA LYS A 222 -9.28 1.71 30.70
C LYS A 222 -9.13 1.06 29.32
N VAL A 223 -7.90 0.77 28.93
CA VAL A 223 -7.58 0.04 27.68
C VAL A 223 -7.01 -1.32 28.04
N LEU A 224 -7.64 -2.37 27.54
CA LEU A 224 -7.22 -3.77 27.71
C LEU A 224 -6.55 -4.21 26.39
N SER A 225 -5.24 -4.02 26.26
CA SER A 225 -4.48 -4.47 25.12
C SER A 225 -3.92 -5.88 25.37
N THR A 226 -4.20 -6.80 24.45
CA THR A 226 -3.74 -8.19 24.54
C THR A 226 -3.13 -8.62 23.22
N TYR A 227 -1.83 -8.92 23.25
CA TYR A 227 -1.09 -9.51 22.13
C TYR A 227 -1.19 -11.02 22.17
N HIS A 228 -1.23 -11.64 21.00
CA HIS A 228 -1.18 -13.09 20.89
C HIS A 228 0.15 -13.62 21.48
N PRO A 229 0.08 -14.59 22.42
CA PRO A 229 1.28 -15.04 23.17
C PRO A 229 2.15 -16.05 22.40
N GLY A 230 1.66 -16.53 21.24
CA GLY A 230 2.37 -17.53 20.43
C GLY A 230 3.43 -16.91 19.53
N GLU A 231 4.13 -17.78 18.83
CA GLU A 231 5.13 -17.41 17.84
C GLU A 231 4.50 -16.70 16.63
N LEU A 232 5.33 -16.04 15.81
CA LEU A 232 4.91 -15.32 14.63
C LEU A 232 4.03 -16.16 13.68
N SER A 233 4.35 -17.46 13.53
CA SER A 233 3.61 -18.43 12.73
C SER A 233 2.14 -18.64 13.15
N GLN A 234 1.79 -18.24 14.36
CA GLN A 234 0.44 -18.40 14.95
C GLN A 234 -0.27 -17.06 15.16
N ALA A 235 0.49 -16.01 15.44
CA ALA A 235 -0.04 -14.74 15.91
C ALA A 235 -1.10 -14.08 15.01
N PHE A 236 -1.08 -14.37 13.71
CA PHE A 236 -2.01 -13.79 12.72
C PHE A 236 -3.00 -14.79 12.12
N VAL A 237 -2.99 -16.06 12.56
CA VAL A 237 -3.81 -17.13 11.96
C VAL A 237 -4.64 -17.92 12.98
N ASP A 238 -4.84 -17.39 14.18
CA ASP A 238 -5.58 -18.01 15.30
C ASP A 238 -6.88 -17.24 15.64
N PRO A 239 -7.94 -17.40 14.82
CA PRO A 239 -9.22 -16.73 15.07
C PRO A 239 -9.93 -17.21 16.34
N GLU A 240 -9.66 -18.43 16.80
CA GLU A 240 -10.25 -18.98 18.03
C GLU A 240 -9.71 -18.27 19.26
N TRP A 241 -8.39 -18.06 19.34
CA TRP A 241 -7.79 -17.26 20.39
C TRP A 241 -8.27 -15.81 20.32
N GLY A 242 -8.38 -15.22 19.12
CA GLY A 242 -8.90 -13.87 18.93
C GLY A 242 -10.31 -13.71 19.50
N ALA A 243 -11.21 -14.64 19.19
CA ALA A 243 -12.58 -14.67 19.69
C ALA A 243 -12.63 -14.82 21.22
N ALA A 244 -11.85 -15.78 21.79
CA ALA A 244 -11.80 -16.01 23.23
C ALA A 244 -11.28 -14.77 23.98
N THR A 245 -10.28 -14.08 23.43
CA THR A 245 -9.68 -12.87 24.01
C THR A 245 -10.66 -11.69 23.97
N ALA A 246 -11.38 -11.51 22.85
CA ALA A 246 -12.43 -10.50 22.74
C ALA A 246 -13.53 -10.73 23.79
N LYS A 247 -14.02 -11.97 23.89
CA LYS A 247 -15.01 -12.34 24.92
C LYS A 247 -14.51 -12.04 26.33
N GLN A 248 -13.28 -12.39 26.66
CA GLN A 248 -12.70 -12.10 27.96
C GLN A 248 -12.62 -10.58 28.25
N ALA A 249 -12.32 -9.77 27.24
CA ALA A 249 -12.30 -8.32 27.37
C ALA A 249 -13.72 -7.76 27.63
N ILE A 250 -14.74 -8.29 26.93
CA ILE A 250 -16.16 -7.94 27.14
C ILE A 250 -16.60 -8.32 28.55
N ASP A 251 -16.25 -9.52 29.04
CA ASP A 251 -16.55 -9.96 30.40
C ASP A 251 -15.88 -9.05 31.48
N GLN A 252 -14.78 -8.35 31.11
CA GLN A 252 -14.13 -7.33 31.94
C GLN A 252 -14.72 -5.92 31.76
N GLY A 253 -15.79 -5.76 30.98
CA GLY A 253 -16.55 -4.54 30.80
C GLY A 253 -16.14 -3.73 29.56
N ALA A 254 -15.31 -4.24 28.67
CA ALA A 254 -15.02 -3.55 27.42
C ALA A 254 -16.25 -3.53 26.50
N ASP A 255 -16.58 -2.34 25.98
CA ASP A 255 -17.73 -2.14 25.09
C ASP A 255 -17.34 -1.65 23.68
N VAL A 256 -16.04 -1.47 23.42
CA VAL A 256 -15.49 -1.28 22.07
C VAL A 256 -14.21 -2.09 21.95
N ILE A 257 -14.12 -2.95 20.92
CA ILE A 257 -12.99 -3.85 20.71
C ILE A 257 -12.31 -3.52 19.37
N PHE A 258 -11.01 -3.25 19.39
CA PHE A 258 -10.17 -3.11 18.21
C PHE A 258 -9.52 -4.46 17.90
N GLY A 259 -9.73 -4.98 16.69
CA GLY A 259 -9.13 -6.24 16.23
C GLY A 259 -8.03 -5.98 15.21
N ALA A 260 -6.75 -6.13 15.58
CA ALA A 260 -5.60 -5.84 14.72
C ALA A 260 -4.61 -7.02 14.72
N GLY A 261 -4.83 -7.98 13.81
CA GLY A 261 -4.01 -9.20 13.77
C GLY A 261 -4.44 -10.22 12.71
N GLY A 262 -4.75 -9.80 11.48
CA GLY A 262 -5.13 -10.71 10.42
C GLY A 262 -6.34 -11.59 10.79
N LEU A 263 -6.27 -12.92 10.58
CA LEU A 263 -7.35 -13.84 10.95
C LEU A 263 -7.62 -13.87 12.45
N THR A 264 -6.61 -13.67 13.29
CA THR A 264 -6.74 -13.55 14.76
C THR A 264 -7.63 -12.35 15.12
N GLY A 265 -7.35 -11.20 14.53
CA GLY A 265 -8.20 -10.00 14.67
C GLY A 265 -9.62 -10.22 14.14
N ASN A 266 -9.76 -10.90 13.00
CA ASN A 266 -11.08 -11.22 12.42
C ASN A 266 -11.92 -12.09 13.37
N GLY A 267 -11.29 -13.05 14.06
CA GLY A 267 -11.95 -13.86 15.09
C GLY A 267 -12.51 -13.00 16.21
N ALA A 268 -11.74 -12.02 16.68
CA ALA A 268 -12.21 -11.05 17.68
C ALA A 268 -13.42 -10.26 17.19
N LEU A 269 -13.38 -9.70 15.96
CA LEU A 269 -14.49 -8.94 15.39
C LEU A 269 -15.77 -9.79 15.26
N GLN A 270 -15.62 -11.05 14.82
CA GLN A 270 -16.75 -11.97 14.65
C GLN A 270 -17.39 -12.35 15.98
N GLU A 271 -16.58 -12.55 17.04
CA GLU A 271 -17.12 -12.78 18.40
C GLU A 271 -17.91 -11.56 18.90
N VAL A 272 -17.34 -10.33 18.74
CA VAL A 272 -18.02 -9.10 19.13
C VAL A 272 -19.36 -8.95 18.42
N ALA A 273 -19.45 -9.35 17.15
CA ALA A 273 -20.69 -9.28 16.36
C ALA A 273 -21.83 -10.17 16.91
N THR A 274 -21.52 -11.14 17.77
CA THR A 274 -22.51 -11.96 18.48
C THR A 274 -23.03 -11.30 19.75
N GLN A 275 -22.39 -10.21 20.22
CA GLN A 275 -22.68 -9.56 21.46
C GLN A 275 -23.52 -8.29 21.27
N SER A 276 -24.57 -8.12 22.06
CA SER A 276 -25.42 -6.92 21.98
C SER A 276 -24.79 -5.73 22.71
N GLY A 277 -24.78 -4.57 22.05
CA GLY A 277 -24.34 -3.31 22.66
C GLY A 277 -22.82 -3.15 22.77
N VAL A 278 -22.05 -3.99 22.10
CA VAL A 278 -20.60 -3.90 21.98
C VAL A 278 -20.24 -3.55 20.53
N TYR A 279 -19.34 -2.60 20.35
CA TYR A 279 -18.84 -2.20 19.04
C TYR A 279 -17.49 -2.83 18.72
N CYS A 280 -17.16 -2.93 17.43
CA CYS A 280 -15.85 -3.34 17.00
C CYS A 280 -15.26 -2.39 15.97
N ILE A 281 -13.91 -2.35 15.91
CA ILE A 281 -13.12 -1.60 14.93
C ILE A 281 -12.15 -2.60 14.26
N GLY A 282 -12.13 -2.59 12.93
CA GLY A 282 -11.24 -3.43 12.13
C GLY A 282 -9.90 -2.77 11.82
N VAL A 283 -9.08 -3.43 10.99
CA VAL A 283 -7.71 -3.00 10.68
C VAL A 283 -7.35 -3.18 9.19
N ASP A 284 -6.34 -2.48 8.72
CA ASP A 284 -5.69 -2.49 7.41
C ASP A 284 -6.60 -2.09 6.25
N SER A 285 -7.71 -2.77 6.07
CA SER A 285 -8.69 -2.55 5.02
C SER A 285 -10.04 -2.12 5.57
N ASP A 286 -10.95 -1.70 4.69
CA ASP A 286 -12.35 -1.53 5.08
C ASP A 286 -13.00 -2.91 5.30
N GLN A 287 -12.91 -3.41 6.54
CA GLN A 287 -13.36 -4.75 6.90
C GLN A 287 -14.90 -4.91 6.90
N TRP A 288 -15.64 -3.83 6.74
CA TRP A 288 -17.07 -3.92 6.42
C TRP A 288 -17.31 -4.68 5.10
N ASN A 289 -16.39 -4.52 4.15
CA ASN A 289 -16.41 -5.23 2.88
C ASN A 289 -15.81 -6.64 2.98
N THR A 290 -14.69 -6.80 3.69
CA THR A 290 -13.91 -8.06 3.67
C THR A 290 -14.31 -9.04 4.77
N VAL A 291 -14.92 -8.57 5.87
CA VAL A 291 -15.41 -9.39 7.00
C VAL A 291 -16.91 -9.14 7.24
N PRO A 292 -17.81 -9.55 6.33
CA PRO A 292 -19.26 -9.27 6.45
C PRO A 292 -19.89 -9.75 7.75
N ALA A 293 -19.35 -10.82 8.37
CA ALA A 293 -19.82 -11.34 9.65
C ALA A 293 -19.61 -10.35 10.82
N ALA A 294 -18.69 -9.39 10.70
CA ALA A 294 -18.44 -8.37 11.71
C ALA A 294 -19.35 -7.13 11.59
N ARG A 295 -20.09 -6.97 10.49
CA ARG A 295 -20.96 -5.79 10.23
C ARG A 295 -21.87 -5.41 11.38
N PRO A 296 -22.48 -6.35 12.15
CA PRO A 296 -23.35 -5.97 13.26
C PRO A 296 -22.70 -5.14 14.36
N CYS A 297 -21.36 -5.13 14.48
CA CYS A 297 -20.62 -4.36 15.47
C CYS A 297 -19.61 -3.37 14.87
N LEU A 298 -19.32 -3.47 13.56
CA LEU A 298 -18.18 -2.81 12.93
C LEU A 298 -18.46 -1.33 12.64
N ILE A 299 -18.01 -0.45 13.52
CA ILE A 299 -18.22 0.99 13.39
C ILE A 299 -17.21 1.69 12.47
N SER A 300 -16.05 1.10 12.21
CA SER A 300 -15.02 1.55 11.24
C SER A 300 -13.87 0.55 11.20
N SER A 301 -12.82 0.85 10.43
CA SER A 301 -11.53 0.15 10.43
C SER A 301 -10.38 1.15 10.43
N ALA A 302 -9.32 0.88 11.21
CA ALA A 302 -8.05 1.61 11.15
C ALA A 302 -7.28 1.18 9.91
N MET A 303 -7.35 1.96 8.84
CA MET A 303 -6.87 1.56 7.51
C MET A 303 -5.41 1.93 7.25
N LYS A 304 -4.74 1.05 6.52
CA LYS A 304 -3.58 1.32 5.66
C LYS A 304 -4.03 1.21 4.20
N LEU A 305 -3.83 2.24 3.38
CA LEU A 305 -4.24 2.20 1.96
C LEU A 305 -3.22 1.42 1.12
N ILE A 306 -3.04 0.14 1.44
CA ILE A 306 -2.05 -0.76 0.82
C ILE A 306 -2.38 -0.98 -0.66
N THR A 307 -3.64 -1.32 -0.97
CA THR A 307 -4.11 -1.63 -2.33
C THR A 307 -3.73 -0.55 -3.35
N PRO A 308 -4.12 0.73 -3.20
CA PRO A 308 -3.76 1.76 -4.17
C PRO A 308 -2.25 2.06 -4.19
N ALA A 309 -1.55 1.94 -3.05
CA ALA A 309 -0.12 2.22 -3.00
C ALA A 309 0.71 1.14 -3.73
N VAL A 310 0.38 -0.14 -3.57
CA VAL A 310 1.01 -1.25 -4.30
C VAL A 310 0.73 -1.11 -5.80
N ALA A 311 -0.53 -0.81 -6.19
CA ALA A 311 -0.89 -0.61 -7.59
C ALA A 311 -0.13 0.56 -8.25
N ASP A 312 0.05 1.67 -7.53
CA ASP A 312 0.82 2.83 -7.98
C ASP A 312 2.31 2.50 -8.17
N LEU A 313 2.93 1.77 -7.21
CA LEU A 313 4.34 1.37 -7.33
C LEU A 313 4.59 0.40 -8.48
N ILE A 314 3.67 -0.54 -8.75
CA ILE A 314 3.74 -1.43 -9.92
C ILE A 314 3.59 -0.61 -11.21
N SER A 315 2.68 0.36 -11.24
CA SER A 315 2.50 1.25 -12.40
C SER A 315 3.74 2.11 -12.65
N LYS A 316 4.41 2.58 -11.59
CA LYS A 316 5.71 3.27 -11.67
C LYS A 316 6.82 2.36 -12.18
N ALA A 317 6.81 1.08 -11.81
CA ALA A 317 7.74 0.09 -12.36
C ALA A 317 7.55 -0.07 -13.88
N GLN A 318 6.30 -0.22 -14.35
CA GLN A 318 5.99 -0.33 -15.76
C GLN A 318 6.39 0.92 -16.57
N SER A 319 6.23 2.11 -16.00
CA SER A 319 6.56 3.39 -16.67
C SER A 319 8.04 3.77 -16.59
N GLY A 320 8.86 3.00 -15.88
CA GLY A 320 10.28 3.33 -15.65
C GLY A 320 10.50 4.50 -14.69
N SER A 321 9.46 4.91 -13.93
CA SER A 321 9.54 5.97 -12.93
C SER A 321 9.66 5.47 -11.48
N PHE A 322 9.86 4.16 -11.31
CA PHE A 322 10.08 3.53 -10.01
C PHE A 322 11.33 4.11 -9.33
N LYS A 323 11.22 4.34 -8.03
CA LYS A 323 12.33 4.82 -7.19
C LYS A 323 12.41 3.98 -5.94
N GLY A 324 13.61 3.53 -5.60
CA GLY A 324 13.89 2.89 -4.32
C GLY A 324 13.88 3.89 -3.15
N GLY A 325 13.93 3.34 -1.94
CA GLY A 325 13.83 4.07 -0.68
C GLY A 325 12.45 3.98 -0.05
N ASN A 326 12.24 4.70 1.05
CA ASN A 326 10.97 4.64 1.78
C ASN A 326 9.88 5.48 1.11
N VAL A 327 8.69 4.88 0.97
CA VAL A 327 7.48 5.49 0.43
C VAL A 327 6.39 5.39 1.50
N PHE A 328 5.82 6.54 1.88
CA PHE A 328 4.72 6.55 2.85
C PHE A 328 3.38 6.42 2.14
N GLY A 329 2.65 5.37 2.48
CA GLY A 329 1.25 5.18 2.08
C GLY A 329 0.30 5.95 3.00
N ALA A 330 -0.90 6.23 2.52
CA ALA A 330 -1.91 6.90 3.32
C ALA A 330 -2.54 5.96 4.35
N ALA A 331 -2.95 6.55 5.48
CA ALA A 331 -3.58 5.89 6.62
C ALA A 331 -4.77 6.70 7.14
N GLY A 332 -5.74 6.04 7.81
CA GLY A 332 -6.91 6.73 8.34
C GLY A 332 -7.99 5.78 8.83
N LEU A 333 -9.24 6.24 8.84
CA LEU A 333 -10.41 5.41 9.17
C LEU A 333 -11.24 5.09 7.93
N ALA A 334 -11.83 3.90 7.90
CA ALA A 334 -12.87 3.53 6.96
C ALA A 334 -14.17 4.34 7.20
N PRO A 335 -15.08 4.41 6.21
CA PRO A 335 -16.43 4.92 6.43
C PRO A 335 -17.15 4.19 7.57
N PHE A 336 -18.10 4.86 8.21
CA PHE A 336 -18.87 4.29 9.33
C PHE A 336 -20.01 3.38 8.87
N HIS A 337 -20.30 3.31 7.58
CA HIS A 337 -21.30 2.46 6.94
C HIS A 337 -22.67 2.48 7.68
N ASP A 338 -23.14 1.33 8.17
CA ASP A 338 -24.42 1.20 8.85
C ASP A 338 -24.52 2.01 10.15
N PHE A 339 -23.36 2.36 10.73
CA PHE A 339 -23.26 3.18 11.95
C PHE A 339 -23.11 4.67 11.70
N GLU A 340 -23.20 5.13 10.44
CA GLU A 340 -23.03 6.56 10.10
C GLU A 340 -23.93 7.48 10.94
N ASN A 341 -25.17 7.07 11.21
CA ASN A 341 -26.12 7.83 12.01
C ASN A 341 -25.94 7.66 13.53
N ASP A 342 -25.25 6.61 13.96
CA ASP A 342 -25.03 6.30 15.38
C ASP A 342 -23.79 7.01 15.94
N ILE A 343 -22.86 7.40 15.07
CA ILE A 343 -21.70 8.20 15.47
C ILE A 343 -22.13 9.65 15.69
N PRO A 344 -22.02 10.20 16.92
CA PRO A 344 -22.43 11.57 17.20
C PRO A 344 -21.68 12.59 16.34
N LYS A 345 -22.40 13.61 15.84
CA LYS A 345 -21.78 14.66 15.03
C LYS A 345 -20.54 15.31 15.68
N PRO A 346 -20.54 15.64 17.00
CA PRO A 346 -19.35 16.19 17.63
C PRO A 346 -18.13 15.25 17.57
N LEU A 347 -18.36 13.93 17.63
CA LEU A 347 -17.29 12.94 17.50
C LEU A 347 -16.76 12.87 16.06
N LYS A 348 -17.63 12.94 15.05
CA LYS A 348 -17.20 13.03 13.64
C LYS A 348 -16.37 14.28 13.39
N ASP A 349 -16.81 15.43 13.91
CA ASP A 349 -16.08 16.70 13.78
C ASP A 349 -14.70 16.62 14.48
N LEU A 350 -14.64 15.96 15.65
CA LEU A 350 -13.39 15.71 16.37
C LEU A 350 -12.45 14.81 15.56
N LEU A 351 -12.95 13.72 14.96
CA LEU A 351 -12.16 12.81 14.13
C LEU A 351 -11.56 13.52 12.91
N VAL A 352 -12.34 14.38 12.24
CA VAL A 352 -11.85 15.19 11.11
C VAL A 352 -10.75 16.15 11.56
N ALA A 353 -10.94 16.85 12.68
CA ALA A 353 -9.94 17.76 13.22
C ALA A 353 -8.67 17.03 13.69
N THR A 354 -8.85 15.85 14.31
CA THR A 354 -7.73 14.99 14.74
C THR A 354 -6.91 14.52 13.55
N LYS A 355 -7.57 14.03 12.47
CA LYS A 355 -6.87 13.60 11.23
C LYS A 355 -6.05 14.76 10.65
N ALA A 356 -6.64 15.94 10.53
CA ALA A 356 -5.93 17.12 10.04
C ALA A 356 -4.74 17.51 10.93
N GLY A 357 -4.90 17.39 12.26
CA GLY A 357 -3.83 17.62 13.24
C GLY A 357 -2.69 16.61 13.13
N LEU A 358 -3.00 15.34 12.92
CA LEU A 358 -2.00 14.27 12.69
C LEU A 358 -1.26 14.50 11.37
N ASP A 359 -1.97 14.75 10.28
CA ASP A 359 -1.38 14.96 8.94
C ASP A 359 -0.44 16.17 8.91
N SER A 360 -0.79 17.24 9.64
CA SER A 360 0.05 18.44 9.77
C SER A 360 1.17 18.30 10.81
N GLY A 361 1.20 17.20 11.57
CA GLY A 361 2.15 16.97 12.65
C GLY A 361 1.95 17.85 13.90
N ILE A 362 0.81 18.58 13.99
CA ILE A 362 0.41 19.34 15.20
C ILE A 362 0.05 18.38 16.33
N ILE A 363 -0.70 17.32 16.02
CA ILE A 363 -0.96 16.24 16.97
C ILE A 363 0.14 15.19 16.81
N LYS A 364 0.70 14.76 17.94
CA LYS A 364 1.69 13.68 18.02
C LYS A 364 1.04 12.49 18.71
N THR A 365 1.24 11.30 18.16
CA THR A 365 0.72 10.06 18.74
C THR A 365 1.47 9.62 19.99
N GLY A 366 2.74 10.06 20.10
CA GLY A 366 3.66 9.63 21.15
C GLY A 366 4.45 8.36 20.80
N TYR A 367 4.11 7.68 19.71
CA TYR A 367 4.87 6.53 19.21
C TYR A 367 6.18 6.99 18.55
N GLY A 368 7.31 6.32 18.86
CA GLY A 368 8.60 6.60 18.24
C GLY A 368 9.30 7.91 18.70
N ASN A 369 8.84 8.52 19.78
CA ASN A 369 9.44 9.73 20.38
C ASN A 369 10.39 9.37 21.51
#